data_a069bac93e6eb228bc9ced58cadb8b47
#
_entry.id   a069bac93e6eb228bc9ced58cadb8b47
#
_cell.length_a   1.000
_cell.length_b   1.000
_cell.length_c   1.000
_cell.angle_alpha   90.00
_cell.angle_beta   90.00
_cell.angle_gamma   90.00
#
_symmetry.space_group_name_H-M   'P 1'
#
loop_
_entity.id
_entity.type
_entity.pdbx_description
1 polymer ?
#
loop_
_entity_poly.entity_id
_entity_poly.type
_entity_poly.pdbx_seq_one_letter_code
_entity_poly.pdbx_strand_id
1 'polypeptide(L)'
;MPHATVESVMTSPVVRIAPETGFREIVALLTEYDITGVPVVDPDGRPLGLVSEADLLRTLAAQEDPGSLLPAPESLRVGTGGEITAADLMTAQPVCTTPDSSVVAAARLMSRHGLKRLPVLDEEGRVIGMVSRGDLLRVFLREDRVIRREIVEEVLGRIDGVSPAEIGVEVDQGRVVLSGTVPEAHLVPIVLNLCRSVDGVVSVTDRLRPGGATAPVG
;
A
#
# COMPACT_ATOMS: atom_id res chain seq x y z
N MET A 1 10.94 -14.37 4.31
CA MET A 1 11.31 -13.33 3.33
C MET A 1 10.70 -12.02 3.78
N PRO A 2 11.45 -10.93 3.89
CA PRO A 2 10.86 -9.64 4.16
C PRO A 2 10.12 -9.18 2.89
N HIS A 3 8.84 -8.83 3.01
CA HIS A 3 8.13 -8.06 1.99
C HIS A 3 8.80 -6.70 1.80
N ALA A 4 8.59 -6.06 0.65
CA ALA A 4 8.94 -4.66 0.46
C ALA A 4 8.38 -3.83 1.63
N THR A 5 9.18 -2.89 2.11
CA THR A 5 8.78 -2.00 3.19
C THR A 5 8.06 -0.77 2.64
N VAL A 6 7.30 -0.10 3.48
CA VAL A 6 6.67 1.19 3.16
C VAL A 6 7.72 2.20 2.71
N GLU A 7 8.89 2.21 3.35
CA GLU A 7 10.03 3.08 2.99
C GLU A 7 10.42 2.96 1.51
N SER A 8 10.41 1.73 0.98
CA SER A 8 10.83 1.46 -0.42
C SER A 8 9.85 1.98 -1.47
N VAL A 9 8.60 2.32 -1.08
CA VAL A 9 7.53 2.72 -1.99
C VAL A 9 6.89 4.07 -1.66
N MET A 10 7.13 4.62 -0.44
CA MET A 10 6.56 5.89 -0.01
C MET A 10 7.13 7.07 -0.79
N THR A 11 6.39 8.18 -0.83
CA THR A 11 6.90 9.48 -1.25
C THR A 11 7.53 10.17 -0.05
N SER A 12 8.82 10.52 -0.17
CA SER A 12 9.58 11.30 0.82
C SER A 12 10.59 12.17 0.07
N PRO A 13 10.80 13.45 0.45
CA PRO A 13 10.08 14.18 1.49
C PRO A 13 8.61 14.43 1.12
N VAL A 14 7.76 14.64 2.13
CA VAL A 14 6.32 14.88 1.95
C VAL A 14 5.99 16.37 2.17
N VAL A 15 5.10 16.89 1.33
CA VAL A 15 4.48 18.21 1.55
C VAL A 15 3.60 18.14 2.78
N ARG A 16 3.75 19.10 3.71
CA ARG A 16 3.01 19.20 4.97
C ARG A 16 2.45 20.59 5.12
N ILE A 17 1.31 20.72 5.80
CA ILE A 17 0.67 22.00 6.06
C ILE A 17 0.35 22.17 7.55
N ALA A 18 0.22 23.43 7.97
CA ALA A 18 -0.20 23.79 9.31
C ALA A 18 -1.76 23.81 9.41
N PRO A 19 -2.32 23.70 10.62
CA PRO A 19 -3.78 23.78 10.82
C PRO A 19 -4.42 25.07 10.29
N GLU A 20 -3.67 26.17 10.31
CA GLU A 20 -4.11 27.51 9.88
C GLU A 20 -4.03 27.72 8.37
N THR A 21 -3.46 26.78 7.61
CA THR A 21 -3.32 26.89 6.14
C THR A 21 -4.68 27.05 5.49
N GLY A 22 -4.84 28.11 4.69
CA GLY A 22 -6.11 28.48 4.07
C GLY A 22 -6.49 27.57 2.89
N PHE A 23 -7.80 27.51 2.60
CA PHE A 23 -8.37 26.66 1.53
C PHE A 23 -7.65 26.82 0.18
N ARG A 24 -7.43 28.09 -0.27
CA ARG A 24 -6.81 28.35 -1.58
C ARG A 24 -5.35 27.88 -1.64
N GLU A 25 -4.62 28.01 -0.55
CA GLU A 25 -3.25 27.55 -0.45
C GLU A 25 -3.18 26.02 -0.52
N ILE A 26 -4.11 25.33 0.15
CA ILE A 26 -4.22 23.87 0.07
C ILE A 26 -4.48 23.42 -1.37
N VAL A 27 -5.44 24.06 -2.07
CA VAL A 27 -5.72 23.74 -3.49
C VAL A 27 -4.48 23.97 -4.36
N ALA A 28 -3.76 25.08 -4.15
CA ALA A 28 -2.55 25.40 -4.90
C ALA A 28 -1.46 24.32 -4.69
N LEU A 29 -1.21 23.92 -3.44
CA LEU A 29 -0.24 22.87 -3.11
C LEU A 29 -0.61 21.52 -3.72
N LEU A 30 -1.88 21.10 -3.64
CA LEU A 30 -2.31 19.84 -4.25
C LEU A 30 -2.09 19.85 -5.77
N THR A 31 -2.37 20.99 -6.41
CA THR A 31 -2.21 21.15 -7.86
C THR A 31 -0.73 21.21 -8.29
N GLU A 32 0.09 21.99 -7.56
CA GLU A 32 1.51 22.20 -7.86
C GLU A 32 2.32 20.90 -7.76
N TYR A 33 2.03 20.10 -6.72
CA TYR A 33 2.76 18.85 -6.47
C TYR A 33 2.09 17.61 -7.06
N ASP A 34 0.98 17.76 -7.78
CA ASP A 34 0.16 16.65 -8.34
C ASP A 34 -0.16 15.59 -7.28
N ILE A 35 -0.59 16.05 -6.10
CA ILE A 35 -0.94 15.20 -4.96
C ILE A 35 -2.41 15.32 -4.61
N THR A 36 -3.02 14.26 -4.14
CA THR A 36 -4.45 14.17 -3.86
C THR A 36 -4.77 14.25 -2.36
N GLY A 37 -3.80 14.66 -1.55
CA GLY A 37 -3.99 14.91 -0.13
C GLY A 37 -2.68 15.17 0.59
N VAL A 38 -2.77 15.90 1.69
CA VAL A 38 -1.64 16.45 2.43
C VAL A 38 -1.87 16.29 3.94
N PRO A 39 -0.84 15.87 4.72
CA PRO A 39 -0.94 15.80 6.17
C PRO A 39 -0.89 17.19 6.79
N VAL A 40 -1.76 17.38 7.77
CA VAL A 40 -1.76 18.55 8.65
C VAL A 40 -0.93 18.19 9.88
N VAL A 41 0.07 19.01 10.20
CA VAL A 41 1.00 18.72 11.28
C VAL A 41 1.07 19.86 12.28
N ASP A 42 1.47 19.54 13.51
CA ASP A 42 1.83 20.52 14.52
C ASP A 42 3.25 21.12 14.27
N PRO A 43 3.69 22.11 15.05
CA PRO A 43 5.04 22.70 14.92
C PRO A 43 6.18 21.68 15.10
N ASP A 44 5.94 20.56 15.80
CA ASP A 44 6.91 19.50 15.99
C ASP A 44 6.92 18.49 14.81
N GLY A 45 5.99 18.64 13.83
CA GLY A 45 5.85 17.78 12.67
C GLY A 45 4.99 16.54 12.92
N ARG A 46 4.27 16.49 14.04
CA ARG A 46 3.37 15.36 14.37
C ARG A 46 2.02 15.50 13.67
N PRO A 47 1.39 14.42 13.22
CA PRO A 47 0.15 14.48 12.46
C PRO A 47 -1.03 14.86 13.35
N LEU A 48 -1.72 15.93 12.99
CA LEU A 48 -2.99 16.35 13.56
C LEU A 48 -4.17 15.81 12.76
N GLY A 49 -4.02 15.80 11.43
CA GLY A 49 -5.06 15.38 10.50
C GLY A 49 -4.55 15.13 9.09
N LEU A 50 -5.47 14.89 8.19
CA LEU A 50 -5.22 14.74 6.75
C LEU A 50 -6.31 15.50 5.99
N VAL A 51 -5.90 16.34 5.04
CA VAL A 51 -6.81 16.98 4.06
C VAL A 51 -6.62 16.29 2.71
N SER A 52 -7.71 15.97 2.05
CA SER A 52 -7.74 15.35 0.73
C SER A 52 -8.61 16.15 -0.26
N GLU A 53 -8.47 15.85 -1.57
CA GLU A 53 -9.37 16.43 -2.60
C GLU A 53 -10.85 16.22 -2.27
N ALA A 54 -11.22 15.07 -1.66
CA ALA A 54 -12.60 14.81 -1.28
C ALA A 54 -13.11 15.77 -0.23
N ASP A 55 -12.25 16.27 0.66
CA ASP A 55 -12.60 17.25 1.68
C ASP A 55 -12.83 18.62 1.03
N LEU A 56 -11.99 19.00 0.07
CA LEU A 56 -12.13 20.21 -0.72
C LEU A 56 -13.39 20.18 -1.60
N LEU A 57 -13.67 19.05 -2.24
CA LEU A 57 -14.88 18.87 -3.06
C LEU A 57 -16.17 18.98 -2.26
N ARG A 58 -16.18 18.58 -0.98
CA ARG A 58 -17.33 18.79 -0.10
C ARG A 58 -17.65 20.26 0.08
N THR A 59 -16.63 21.12 0.20
CA THR A 59 -16.81 22.57 0.27
C THR A 59 -17.40 23.13 -1.02
N LEU A 60 -16.96 22.62 -2.18
CA LEU A 60 -17.56 23.02 -3.47
C LEU A 60 -19.01 22.54 -3.59
N ALA A 61 -19.29 21.29 -3.19
CA ALA A 61 -20.64 20.73 -3.23
C ALA A 61 -21.63 21.38 -2.26
N ALA A 62 -21.12 22.11 -1.27
CA ALA A 62 -21.93 22.90 -0.34
C ALA A 62 -22.38 24.29 -0.91
N GLN A 63 -21.81 24.71 -2.04
CA GLN A 63 -22.21 25.93 -2.71
C GLN A 63 -23.61 25.79 -3.34
N GLU A 64 -24.36 26.89 -3.40
CA GLU A 64 -25.63 26.91 -4.11
C GLU A 64 -25.37 26.80 -5.63
N ASP A 65 -26.02 25.87 -6.28
CA ASP A 65 -26.03 25.75 -7.73
C ASP A 65 -27.20 26.56 -8.29
N PRO A 66 -26.94 27.66 -9.02
CA PRO A 66 -28.00 28.49 -9.60
C PRO A 66 -28.92 27.73 -10.56
N GLY A 67 -28.46 26.59 -11.12
CA GLY A 67 -29.28 25.72 -11.97
C GLY A 67 -30.08 24.66 -11.22
N SER A 68 -29.87 24.49 -9.92
CA SER A 68 -30.53 23.48 -9.11
C SER A 68 -31.79 24.04 -8.43
N LEU A 69 -32.88 23.25 -8.52
CA LEU A 69 -34.11 23.54 -7.77
C LEU A 69 -34.05 23.05 -6.31
N LEU A 70 -32.97 22.35 -5.93
CA LEU A 70 -32.77 21.83 -4.59
C LEU A 70 -31.67 22.62 -3.88
N PRO A 71 -31.88 23.04 -2.63
CA PRO A 71 -30.84 23.70 -1.83
C PRO A 71 -29.69 22.72 -1.54
N ALA A 72 -28.48 23.27 -1.38
CA ALA A 72 -27.32 22.47 -0.95
C ALA A 72 -27.63 21.78 0.39
N PRO A 73 -27.26 20.50 0.55
CA PRO A 73 -27.46 19.76 1.79
C PRO A 73 -26.77 20.44 2.97
N GLU A 74 -27.52 20.66 4.05
CA GLU A 74 -27.00 21.33 5.25
C GLU A 74 -25.81 20.60 5.88
N SER A 75 -25.76 19.28 5.72
CA SER A 75 -24.63 18.41 6.17
C SER A 75 -23.29 18.67 5.46
N LEU A 76 -23.30 19.43 4.35
CA LEU A 76 -22.08 19.76 3.60
C LEU A 76 -21.56 21.17 3.92
N ARG A 77 -22.29 21.97 4.70
CA ARG A 77 -21.89 23.36 5.04
C ARG A 77 -20.70 23.33 6.00
N VAL A 78 -19.55 23.77 5.54
CA VAL A 78 -18.36 24.04 6.37
C VAL A 78 -18.45 25.49 6.81
N GLY A 79 -18.50 25.76 8.13
CA GLY A 79 -18.49 27.04 8.84
C GLY A 79 -19.00 28.29 8.11
N THR A 80 -19.89 29.02 8.72
CA THR A 80 -20.39 30.27 8.19
C THR A 80 -19.63 31.45 8.80
N GLY A 81 -18.74 32.11 8.02
CA GLY A 81 -18.32 33.48 8.34
C GLY A 81 -16.81 33.73 8.49
N GLY A 82 -15.92 32.80 8.18
CA GLY A 82 -14.45 32.98 8.21
C GLY A 82 -13.74 32.33 7.03
N GLU A 83 -12.43 32.53 6.96
CA GLU A 83 -11.58 31.81 6.04
C GLU A 83 -11.54 30.32 6.45
N ILE A 84 -11.85 29.42 5.52
CA ILE A 84 -11.82 27.96 5.74
C ILE A 84 -10.36 27.53 5.80
N THR A 85 -9.97 26.86 6.89
CA THR A 85 -8.61 26.41 7.15
C THR A 85 -8.47 24.88 7.05
N ALA A 86 -7.23 24.39 7.08
CA ALA A 86 -6.92 22.97 7.15
C ALA A 86 -7.56 22.29 8.37
N ALA A 87 -7.61 22.99 9.52
CA ALA A 87 -8.24 22.50 10.74
C ALA A 87 -9.73 22.23 10.57
N ASP A 88 -10.44 23.06 9.77
CA ASP A 88 -11.86 22.89 9.49
C ASP A 88 -12.17 21.74 8.54
N LEU A 89 -11.21 21.43 7.65
CA LEU A 89 -11.37 20.45 6.57
C LEU A 89 -10.85 19.07 6.91
N MET A 90 -9.82 18.98 7.77
CA MET A 90 -9.09 17.76 7.99
C MET A 90 -9.93 16.67 8.66
N THR A 91 -9.66 15.41 8.27
CA THR A 91 -10.00 14.27 9.09
C THR A 91 -8.96 14.18 10.19
N ALA A 92 -9.38 14.45 11.44
CA ALA A 92 -8.50 14.41 12.62
C ALA A 92 -8.05 12.98 12.96
N GLN A 93 -6.92 12.87 13.68
CA GLN A 93 -6.35 11.61 14.13
C GLN A 93 -6.14 10.61 12.98
N PRO A 94 -5.29 10.92 12.00
CA PRO A 94 -5.10 10.07 10.84
C PRO A 94 -4.47 8.75 11.25
N VAL A 95 -4.93 7.66 10.62
CA VAL A 95 -4.28 6.36 10.75
C VAL A 95 -2.94 6.43 10.01
N CYS A 96 -1.85 6.10 10.71
CA CYS A 96 -0.48 6.19 10.21
C CYS A 96 0.18 4.82 10.13
N THR A 97 1.35 4.77 9.49
CA THR A 97 2.22 3.59 9.41
C THR A 97 3.67 4.00 9.66
N THR A 98 4.59 3.04 9.69
CA THR A 98 6.03 3.27 9.89
C THR A 98 6.82 2.85 8.64
N PRO A 99 8.06 3.34 8.43
CA PRO A 99 8.88 3.00 7.26
C PRO A 99 9.18 1.51 7.11
N ASP A 100 9.38 0.82 8.23
CA ASP A 100 9.70 -0.60 8.34
C ASP A 100 8.47 -1.51 8.17
N SER A 101 7.26 -0.98 8.23
CA SER A 101 6.03 -1.73 7.96
C SER A 101 6.06 -2.36 6.58
N SER A 102 5.60 -3.61 6.46
CA SER A 102 5.48 -4.24 5.14
C SER A 102 4.38 -3.58 4.31
N VAL A 103 4.53 -3.57 2.98
CA VAL A 103 3.48 -3.11 2.04
C VAL A 103 2.16 -3.86 2.25
N VAL A 104 2.23 -5.14 2.66
CA VAL A 104 1.05 -5.95 2.96
C VAL A 104 0.35 -5.46 4.23
N ALA A 105 1.10 -5.10 5.27
CA ALA A 105 0.53 -4.54 6.50
C ALA A 105 -0.16 -3.19 6.22
N ALA A 106 0.50 -2.30 5.47
CA ALA A 106 -0.07 -1.02 5.05
C ALA A 106 -1.33 -1.20 4.20
N ALA A 107 -1.34 -2.14 3.25
CA ALA A 107 -2.52 -2.46 2.44
C ALA A 107 -3.71 -2.95 3.28
N ARG A 108 -3.45 -3.82 4.27
CA ARG A 108 -4.47 -4.29 5.22
C ARG A 108 -5.04 -3.15 6.06
N LEU A 109 -4.17 -2.23 6.49
CA LEU A 109 -4.57 -1.06 7.26
C LEU A 109 -5.48 -0.14 6.44
N MET A 110 -5.08 0.18 5.19
CA MET A 110 -5.91 0.95 4.26
C MET A 110 -7.26 0.27 3.98
N SER A 111 -7.27 -1.05 3.78
CA SER A 111 -8.50 -1.80 3.51
C SER A 111 -9.47 -1.78 4.69
N ARG A 112 -8.99 -2.03 5.92
CA ARG A 112 -9.83 -2.02 7.13
C ARG A 112 -10.51 -0.69 7.40
N HIS A 113 -9.79 0.40 7.14
CA HIS A 113 -10.28 1.76 7.45
C HIS A 113 -10.83 2.49 6.23
N GLY A 114 -10.91 1.84 5.06
CA GLY A 114 -11.39 2.49 3.83
C GLY A 114 -10.48 3.60 3.29
N LEU A 115 -9.21 3.65 3.72
CA LEU A 115 -8.28 4.74 3.44
C LEU A 115 -7.64 4.61 2.06
N LYS A 116 -7.27 5.74 1.47
CA LYS A 116 -6.56 5.80 0.18
C LYS A 116 -5.06 6.03 0.36
N ARG A 117 -4.63 6.52 1.54
CA ARG A 117 -3.25 6.86 1.89
C ARG A 117 -3.03 6.81 3.39
N LEU A 118 -1.77 6.72 3.80
CA LEU A 118 -1.34 6.74 5.19
C LEU A 118 -0.14 7.67 5.32
N PRO A 119 -0.11 8.58 6.30
CA PRO A 119 1.11 9.24 6.72
C PRO A 119 2.10 8.21 7.26
N VAL A 120 3.38 8.41 6.97
CA VAL A 120 4.48 7.57 7.46
C VAL A 120 5.23 8.34 8.53
N LEU A 121 5.38 7.75 9.70
CA LEU A 121 5.98 8.38 10.88
C LEU A 121 7.36 7.81 11.18
N ASP A 122 8.26 8.68 11.64
CA ASP A 122 9.52 8.27 12.27
C ASP A 122 9.31 7.77 13.70
N GLU A 123 10.42 7.41 14.39
CA GLU A 123 10.39 6.91 15.77
C GLU A 123 9.93 7.98 16.77
N GLU A 124 10.09 9.28 16.45
CA GLU A 124 9.62 10.40 17.26
C GLU A 124 8.16 10.79 16.99
N GLY A 125 7.50 10.09 16.06
CA GLY A 125 6.10 10.32 15.68
C GLY A 125 5.89 11.49 14.72
N ARG A 126 6.92 11.94 14.03
CA ARG A 126 6.85 13.02 13.02
C ARG A 126 6.56 12.44 11.64
N VAL A 127 5.80 13.16 10.83
CA VAL A 127 5.50 12.77 9.46
C VAL A 127 6.74 12.95 8.57
N ILE A 128 7.28 11.85 8.04
CA ILE A 128 8.45 11.82 7.15
C ILE A 128 8.10 11.44 5.71
N GLY A 129 6.93 10.88 5.48
CA GLY A 129 6.50 10.42 4.17
C GLY A 129 4.99 10.22 4.09
N MET A 130 4.55 9.84 2.90
CA MET A 130 3.19 9.43 2.60
C MET A 130 3.21 8.19 1.71
N VAL A 131 2.33 7.23 1.98
CA VAL A 131 2.12 6.08 1.10
C VAL A 131 0.66 6.01 0.67
N SER A 132 0.42 5.84 -0.62
CA SER A 132 -0.92 5.70 -1.22
C SER A 132 -1.20 4.26 -1.67
N ARG A 133 -2.47 3.96 -2.01
CA ARG A 133 -2.83 2.68 -2.65
C ARG A 133 -2.05 2.45 -3.95
N GLY A 134 -1.83 3.51 -4.74
CA GLY A 134 -1.06 3.44 -5.99
C GLY A 134 0.39 3.01 -5.72
N ASP A 135 1.01 3.56 -4.68
CA ASP A 135 2.38 3.22 -4.31
C ASP A 135 2.51 1.75 -3.89
N LEU A 136 1.56 1.25 -3.07
CA LEU A 136 1.54 -0.15 -2.67
C LEU A 136 1.35 -1.10 -3.87
N LEU A 137 0.57 -0.70 -4.87
CA LEU A 137 0.34 -1.52 -6.06
C LEU A 137 1.57 -1.60 -6.98
N ARG A 138 2.55 -0.70 -6.85
CA ARG A 138 3.79 -0.76 -7.64
C ARG A 138 4.58 -2.04 -7.45
N VAL A 139 4.42 -2.75 -6.34
CA VAL A 139 5.07 -4.06 -6.13
C VAL A 139 4.68 -5.09 -7.18
N PHE A 140 3.48 -4.95 -7.79
CA PHE A 140 3.02 -5.83 -8.87
C PHE A 140 3.56 -5.45 -10.26
N LEU A 141 4.34 -4.36 -10.35
CA LEU A 141 5.04 -3.97 -11.59
C LEU A 141 6.48 -4.52 -11.64
N ARG A 142 6.86 -5.38 -10.68
CA ARG A 142 8.15 -6.05 -10.70
C ARG A 142 8.27 -6.94 -11.93
N GLU A 143 9.46 -6.95 -12.52
CA GLU A 143 9.73 -7.77 -13.69
C GLU A 143 9.70 -9.26 -13.34
N ASP A 144 9.07 -10.08 -14.19
CA ASP A 144 8.93 -11.52 -13.99
C ASP A 144 10.27 -12.23 -13.77
N ARG A 145 11.34 -11.77 -14.46
CA ARG A 145 12.69 -12.30 -14.25
C ARG A 145 13.22 -12.10 -12.83
N VAL A 146 12.85 -10.98 -12.19
CA VAL A 146 13.26 -10.67 -10.81
C VAL A 146 12.49 -11.54 -9.84
N ILE A 147 11.18 -11.67 -10.04
CA ILE A 147 10.31 -12.56 -9.25
C ILE A 147 10.80 -14.01 -9.36
N ARG A 148 11.08 -14.47 -10.58
CA ARG A 148 11.59 -15.83 -10.82
C ARG A 148 12.90 -16.08 -10.08
N ARG A 149 13.86 -15.15 -10.19
CA ARG A 149 15.15 -15.27 -9.51
C ARG A 149 14.98 -15.36 -8.00
N GLU A 150 14.18 -14.49 -7.42
CA GLU A 150 13.91 -14.49 -5.98
C GLU A 150 13.26 -15.80 -5.51
N ILE A 151 12.31 -16.36 -6.28
CA ILE A 151 11.72 -17.65 -5.98
C ILE A 151 12.80 -18.75 -5.98
N VAL A 152 13.65 -18.78 -6.99
CA VAL A 152 14.68 -19.84 -7.12
C VAL A 152 15.74 -19.71 -6.03
N GLU A 153 16.29 -18.51 -5.82
CA GLU A 153 17.44 -18.29 -4.95
C GLU A 153 17.03 -18.16 -3.47
N GLU A 154 15.96 -17.42 -3.19
CA GLU A 154 15.60 -17.04 -1.83
C GLU A 154 14.48 -17.93 -1.23
N VAL A 155 13.60 -18.46 -2.05
CA VAL A 155 12.54 -19.36 -1.58
C VAL A 155 13.01 -20.80 -1.64
N LEU A 156 13.25 -21.32 -2.84
CA LEU A 156 13.60 -22.74 -3.01
C LEU A 156 14.97 -23.08 -2.44
N GLY A 157 15.95 -22.17 -2.58
CA GLY A 157 17.31 -22.37 -2.06
C GLY A 157 17.43 -22.41 -0.54
N ARG A 158 16.38 -21.99 0.20
CA ARG A 158 16.38 -21.98 1.68
C ARG A 158 15.50 -23.07 2.31
N ILE A 159 14.80 -23.85 1.53
CA ILE A 159 13.97 -24.95 2.05
C ILE A 159 14.83 -26.20 2.11
N ASP A 160 15.07 -26.68 3.32
CA ASP A 160 15.83 -27.92 3.51
C ASP A 160 15.17 -29.09 2.77
N GLY A 161 15.99 -29.83 2.04
CA GLY A 161 15.55 -30.99 1.26
C GLY A 161 14.95 -30.65 -0.11
N VAL A 162 14.79 -29.39 -0.48
CA VAL A 162 14.31 -28.97 -1.81
C VAL A 162 15.50 -28.60 -2.70
N SER A 163 15.61 -29.24 -3.85
CA SER A 163 16.61 -28.88 -4.88
C SER A 163 16.01 -27.91 -5.88
N PRO A 164 16.48 -26.65 -5.95
CA PRO A 164 15.98 -25.69 -6.95
C PRO A 164 16.12 -26.19 -8.39
N ALA A 165 17.07 -27.10 -8.67
CA ALA A 165 17.29 -27.66 -10.00
C ALA A 165 16.20 -28.67 -10.42
N GLU A 166 15.43 -29.22 -9.47
CA GLU A 166 14.36 -30.18 -9.71
C GLU A 166 12.99 -29.50 -9.84
N ILE A 167 12.93 -28.17 -9.60
CA ILE A 167 11.71 -27.40 -9.67
C ILE A 167 11.79 -26.37 -10.82
N GLY A 168 10.95 -26.55 -11.82
CA GLY A 168 10.73 -25.56 -12.87
C GLY A 168 9.90 -24.39 -12.31
N VAL A 169 10.39 -23.16 -12.49
CA VAL A 169 9.70 -21.91 -12.12
C VAL A 169 9.50 -21.09 -13.37
N GLU A 170 8.23 -20.93 -13.79
CA GLU A 170 7.83 -20.06 -14.88
C GLU A 170 7.05 -18.90 -14.29
N VAL A 171 7.31 -17.68 -14.76
CA VAL A 171 6.59 -16.47 -14.32
C VAL A 171 6.17 -15.68 -15.54
N ASP A 172 4.89 -15.35 -15.62
CA ASP A 172 4.28 -14.52 -16.66
C ASP A 172 3.27 -13.56 -16.02
N GLN A 173 3.54 -12.24 -16.13
CA GLN A 173 2.74 -11.18 -15.51
C GLN A 173 2.45 -11.43 -14.02
N GLY A 174 3.49 -11.83 -13.27
CA GLY A 174 3.38 -12.17 -11.85
C GLY A 174 2.65 -13.50 -11.55
N ARG A 175 2.21 -14.23 -12.57
CA ARG A 175 1.61 -15.56 -12.44
C ARG A 175 2.71 -16.61 -12.46
N VAL A 176 2.86 -17.31 -11.35
CA VAL A 176 3.89 -18.31 -11.15
C VAL A 176 3.32 -19.70 -11.41
N VAL A 177 4.02 -20.50 -12.21
CA VAL A 177 3.75 -21.94 -12.37
C VAL A 177 4.94 -22.69 -11.83
N LEU A 178 4.72 -23.53 -10.82
CA LEU A 178 5.71 -24.42 -10.25
C LEU A 178 5.50 -25.84 -10.79
N SER A 179 6.55 -26.44 -11.34
CA SER A 179 6.53 -27.81 -11.88
C SER A 179 7.75 -28.58 -11.41
N GLY A 180 7.70 -29.91 -11.49
CA GLY A 180 8.81 -30.76 -11.07
C GLY A 180 8.53 -31.56 -9.82
N THR A 181 9.57 -31.97 -9.10
CA THR A 181 9.46 -32.93 -8.00
C THR A 181 9.95 -32.32 -6.69
N VAL A 182 9.19 -32.51 -5.62
CA VAL A 182 9.62 -32.24 -4.23
C VAL A 182 9.79 -33.58 -3.49
N PRO A 183 10.79 -33.73 -2.61
CA PRO A 183 11.07 -35.01 -1.94
C PRO A 183 9.88 -35.56 -1.15
N GLU A 184 9.16 -34.68 -0.47
CA GLU A 184 8.09 -35.08 0.44
C GLU A 184 6.81 -34.26 0.21
N ALA A 185 5.67 -34.90 0.30
CA ALA A 185 4.36 -34.27 0.03
C ALA A 185 4.05 -33.06 0.94
N HIS A 186 4.55 -33.07 2.19
CA HIS A 186 4.31 -31.98 3.13
C HIS A 186 5.06 -30.68 2.75
N LEU A 187 6.08 -30.74 1.90
CA LEU A 187 6.83 -29.57 1.41
C LEU A 187 6.06 -28.78 0.36
N VAL A 188 5.13 -29.41 -0.38
CA VAL A 188 4.33 -28.72 -1.42
C VAL A 188 3.60 -27.49 -0.86
N PRO A 189 2.78 -27.58 0.20
CA PRO A 189 2.09 -26.41 0.73
C PRO A 189 3.06 -25.34 1.27
N ILE A 190 4.22 -25.73 1.78
CA ILE A 190 5.25 -24.80 2.26
C ILE A 190 5.82 -24.00 1.08
N VAL A 191 6.26 -24.68 0.02
CA VAL A 191 6.75 -24.05 -1.22
C VAL A 191 5.71 -23.08 -1.78
N LEU A 192 4.46 -23.54 -1.93
CA LEU A 192 3.40 -22.70 -2.48
C LEU A 192 3.13 -21.45 -1.64
N ASN A 193 3.09 -21.58 -0.31
CA ASN A 193 2.86 -20.45 0.58
C ASN A 193 4.00 -19.43 0.54
N LEU A 194 5.24 -19.91 0.52
CA LEU A 194 6.41 -19.04 0.42
C LEU A 194 6.46 -18.34 -0.95
N CYS A 195 6.16 -19.04 -2.04
CA CYS A 195 6.08 -18.40 -3.36
C CYS A 195 4.96 -17.34 -3.43
N ARG A 196 3.80 -17.56 -2.78
CA ARG A 196 2.72 -16.57 -2.70
C ARG A 196 3.10 -15.33 -1.89
N SER A 197 4.08 -15.43 -1.01
CA SER A 197 4.56 -14.31 -0.20
C SER A 197 5.62 -13.46 -0.89
N VAL A 198 6.08 -13.84 -2.08
CA VAL A 198 7.03 -13.04 -2.86
C VAL A 198 6.31 -11.84 -3.47
N ASP A 199 6.88 -10.65 -3.27
CA ASP A 199 6.31 -9.42 -3.79
C ASP A 199 6.24 -9.43 -5.32
N GLY A 200 5.09 -9.03 -5.85
CA GLY A 200 4.80 -9.06 -7.28
C GLY A 200 4.11 -10.34 -7.76
N VAL A 201 4.05 -11.38 -6.94
CA VAL A 201 3.31 -12.59 -7.28
C VAL A 201 1.80 -12.35 -7.16
N VAL A 202 1.09 -12.56 -8.27
CA VAL A 202 -0.37 -12.43 -8.37
C VAL A 202 -1.06 -13.76 -8.07
N SER A 203 -0.48 -14.86 -8.56
CA SER A 203 -1.02 -16.21 -8.33
C SER A 203 0.06 -17.27 -8.46
N VAL A 204 -0.14 -18.43 -7.82
CA VAL A 204 0.74 -19.58 -7.91
C VAL A 204 -0.07 -20.80 -8.33
N THR A 205 0.29 -21.40 -9.45
CA THR A 205 -0.28 -22.65 -9.97
C THR A 205 0.64 -23.81 -9.60
N ASP A 206 0.07 -24.82 -8.97
CA ASP A 206 0.77 -26.02 -8.53
C ASP A 206 0.74 -27.10 -9.62
N ARG A 207 1.93 -27.50 -10.08
CA ARG A 207 2.18 -28.72 -10.90
C ARG A 207 3.31 -29.54 -10.30
N LEU A 208 3.57 -29.40 -9.00
CA LEU A 208 4.58 -30.18 -8.29
C LEU A 208 4.07 -31.60 -8.05
N ARG A 209 4.99 -32.55 -8.04
CA ARG A 209 4.73 -33.93 -7.70
C ARG A 209 5.60 -34.31 -6.49
N PRO A 210 5.03 -34.93 -5.45
CA PRO A 210 5.87 -35.51 -4.42
C PRO A 210 6.71 -36.65 -5.01
N GLY A 211 8.00 -36.64 -4.71
CA GLY A 211 8.89 -37.75 -5.03
C GLY A 211 8.32 -39.02 -4.40
N GLY A 212 8.02 -40.01 -5.22
CA GLY A 212 7.35 -41.19 -4.76
C GLY A 212 8.18 -41.90 -3.68
N ALA A 213 7.50 -42.33 -2.64
CA ALA A 213 8.02 -43.44 -1.84
C ALA A 213 8.46 -44.54 -2.81
N THR A 214 9.76 -44.88 -2.82
CA THR A 214 10.26 -46.12 -3.44
C THR A 214 9.30 -47.22 -3.03
N ALA A 215 8.62 -47.83 -4.02
CA ALA A 215 7.82 -49.01 -3.77
C ALA A 215 8.72 -50.03 -3.02
N PRO A 216 8.22 -50.67 -1.96
CA PRO A 216 9.02 -51.71 -1.31
C PRO A 216 9.31 -52.77 -2.37
N VAL A 217 10.61 -53.01 -2.59
CA VAL A 217 11.09 -54.12 -3.38
C VAL A 217 10.64 -55.37 -2.63
N GLY A 218 9.64 -56.07 -3.22
CA GLY A 218 9.21 -57.39 -2.77
C GLY A 218 10.21 -58.49 -3.13
#